data_73fa678613dc436e0da1df57047d6eeb
#
_entry.id   73fa678613dc436e0da1df57047d6eeb
#
_cell.length_a   1.000
_cell.length_b   1.000
_cell.length_c   1.000
_cell.angle_alpha   90.00
_cell.angle_beta   90.00
_cell.angle_gamma   90.00
#
_symmetry.space_group_name_H-M   'P 1'
#
loop_
_entity.id
_entity.type
_entity.pdbx_description
1 polymer ?
#
loop_
_entity_poly.entity_id
_entity_poly.type
_entity_poly.pdbx_seq_one_letter_code
_entity_poly.pdbx_strand_id
1 'polypeptide(L)'
;MKKFSKRLAAAVLAVSMVALAGCGNGNNGNGGKANGKGGYTADNTEFFIGATGPLTGDASSYGQSVSDGAKLAIEEINAAGGLNGVKFKFDIKDDQAKAADAATGYDTLFEAGMNVSLGSVTSGSCDSFASKAEEDNLFFITPSASAANVIENRPTAFRVCFGDTIQ
;
A
#
# COMPACT_ATOMS: atom_id res chain seq x y z
N MET A 1 -19.22 38.07 56.16
CA MET A 1 -19.46 36.70 55.66
C MET A 1 -19.53 36.60 54.13
N LYS A 2 -18.78 37.37 53.35
CA LYS A 2 -18.80 37.32 51.87
C LYS A 2 -17.44 37.06 51.22
N LYS A 3 -16.37 36.81 51.99
CA LYS A 3 -15.03 36.57 51.44
C LYS A 3 -14.60 35.10 51.44
N PHE A 4 -15.36 34.23 52.13
CA PHE A 4 -15.03 32.80 52.21
C PHE A 4 -15.48 31.97 50.99
N SER A 5 -16.56 32.39 50.32
CA SER A 5 -17.14 31.66 49.20
C SER A 5 -16.34 31.77 47.89
N LYS A 6 -15.59 32.90 47.71
CA LYS A 6 -14.79 33.11 46.48
C LYS A 6 -13.49 32.32 46.47
N ARG A 7 -12.94 31.97 47.61
CA ARG A 7 -11.72 31.15 47.70
C ARG A 7 -11.99 29.65 47.55
N LEU A 8 -13.18 29.20 47.92
CA LEU A 8 -13.61 27.82 47.75
C LEU A 8 -13.96 27.52 46.30
N ALA A 9 -14.57 28.46 45.58
CA ALA A 9 -14.88 28.31 44.15
C ALA A 9 -13.66 28.25 43.27
N ALA A 10 -12.56 28.97 43.61
CA ALA A 10 -11.31 28.96 42.90
C ALA A 10 -10.52 27.65 43.14
N ALA A 11 -10.64 27.02 44.30
CA ALA A 11 -9.98 25.76 44.61
C ALA A 11 -10.64 24.55 43.90
N VAL A 12 -11.95 24.58 43.72
CA VAL A 12 -12.68 23.50 43.01
C VAL A 12 -12.42 23.57 41.50
N LEU A 13 -12.22 24.75 40.90
CA LEU A 13 -11.87 24.87 39.49
C LEU A 13 -10.41 24.43 39.19
N ALA A 14 -9.50 24.61 40.15
CA ALA A 14 -8.11 24.19 39.96
C ALA A 14 -7.93 22.65 39.97
N VAL A 15 -8.77 21.95 40.76
CA VAL A 15 -8.72 20.46 40.81
C VAL A 15 -9.35 19.82 39.58
N SER A 16 -10.35 20.47 38.96
CA SER A 16 -10.98 19.94 37.74
C SER A 16 -10.11 20.07 36.48
N MET A 17 -9.15 20.98 36.44
CA MET A 17 -8.20 21.10 35.29
C MET A 17 -7.04 20.11 35.30
N VAL A 18 -6.71 19.53 36.46
CA VAL A 18 -5.67 18.52 36.56
C VAL A 18 -6.16 17.13 36.13
N ALA A 19 -7.46 16.87 36.17
CA ALA A 19 -8.04 15.59 35.74
C ALA A 19 -8.19 15.44 34.21
N LEU A 20 -8.05 16.53 33.43
CA LEU A 20 -8.10 16.48 31.97
C LEU A 20 -6.71 16.41 31.29
N ALA A 21 -5.62 16.55 32.04
CA ALA A 21 -4.25 16.43 31.52
C ALA A 21 -3.69 15.00 31.63
N GLY A 22 -4.48 14.03 32.10
CA GLY A 22 -4.06 12.64 32.34
C GLY A 22 -4.44 11.62 31.26
N CYS A 23 -5.02 12.04 30.13
CA CYS A 23 -5.34 11.13 29.02
C CYS A 23 -4.45 11.37 27.80
N GLY A 24 -3.15 11.34 28.00
CA GLY A 24 -2.21 11.55 26.92
C GLY A 24 -0.83 11.02 27.22
N ASN A 25 -0.72 9.79 27.69
CA ASN A 25 0.50 8.99 27.54
C ASN A 25 0.24 7.54 27.96
N GLY A 26 -0.31 6.80 27.07
CA GLY A 26 -0.49 5.35 27.11
C GLY A 26 -0.07 4.77 25.77
N ASN A 27 1.08 5.20 25.26
CA ASN A 27 1.68 4.55 24.12
C ASN A 27 2.59 3.41 24.62
N ASN A 28 1.96 2.33 25.00
CA ASN A 28 2.57 1.00 25.08
C ASN A 28 1.57 -0.04 24.57
N GLY A 29 0.97 0.28 23.42
CA GLY A 29 0.45 -0.70 22.51
C GLY A 29 1.65 -1.35 21.83
N ASN A 30 2.00 -2.53 22.31
CA ASN A 30 2.84 -3.49 21.57
C ASN A 30 2.04 -3.92 20.32
N GLY A 31 1.84 -2.98 19.40
CA GLY A 31 1.42 -3.24 18.05
C GLY A 31 2.53 -4.06 17.44
N GLY A 32 2.25 -5.32 17.15
CA GLY A 32 3.18 -6.19 16.46
C GLY A 32 3.81 -5.39 15.32
N LYS A 33 5.12 -5.29 15.32
CA LYS A 33 5.87 -4.85 14.17
C LYS A 33 5.48 -5.82 13.06
N ALA A 34 4.60 -5.38 12.17
CA ALA A 34 4.56 -5.95 10.84
C ALA A 34 5.97 -5.73 10.30
N ASN A 35 6.76 -6.79 10.23
CA ASN A 35 8.11 -6.77 9.68
C ASN A 35 8.08 -6.61 8.14
N GLY A 36 7.00 -6.13 7.57
CA GLY A 36 6.91 -5.70 6.20
C GLY A 36 7.42 -4.25 6.10
N LYS A 37 8.52 -4.03 5.40
CA LYS A 37 9.03 -2.69 5.10
C LYS A 37 8.06 -1.84 4.28
N GLY A 38 6.96 -2.40 3.77
CA GLY A 38 5.98 -1.78 2.89
C GLY A 38 4.65 -1.36 3.52
N GLY A 39 4.53 -1.28 4.85
CA GLY A 39 3.27 -0.87 5.49
C GLY A 39 3.01 0.64 5.40
N TYR A 40 1.77 1.04 5.05
CA TYR A 40 1.32 2.42 5.17
C TYR A 40 1.33 2.83 6.65
N THR A 41 1.93 3.97 6.96
CA THR A 41 1.82 4.63 8.27
C THR A 41 1.07 5.94 8.11
N ALA A 42 0.32 6.36 9.13
CA ALA A 42 -0.47 7.59 9.11
C ALA A 42 0.37 8.86 8.87
N ASP A 43 1.67 8.77 9.04
CA ASP A 43 2.61 9.87 8.84
C ASP A 43 3.15 9.97 7.41
N ASN A 44 2.79 9.00 6.52
CA ASN A 44 3.22 9.03 5.13
C ASN A 44 2.42 10.08 4.36
N THR A 45 3.14 11.02 3.76
CA THR A 45 2.58 12.01 2.83
C THR A 45 2.48 11.47 1.40
N GLU A 46 3.02 10.31 1.15
CA GLU A 46 3.07 9.63 -0.13
C GLU A 46 2.76 8.14 0.02
N PHE A 47 1.96 7.60 -0.88
CA PHE A 47 1.58 6.19 -0.95
C PHE A 47 2.21 5.55 -2.18
N PHE A 48 3.06 4.54 -2.00
CA PHE A 48 3.85 3.96 -3.08
C PHE A 48 3.17 2.71 -3.66
N ILE A 49 2.82 2.78 -4.94
CA ILE A 49 2.28 1.69 -5.75
C ILE A 49 3.39 1.15 -6.64
N GLY A 50 3.72 -0.12 -6.51
CA GLY A 50 4.71 -0.78 -7.34
C GLY A 50 4.08 -1.73 -8.36
N ALA A 51 4.82 -2.06 -9.40
CA ALA A 51 4.46 -3.10 -10.37
C ALA A 51 5.71 -3.72 -11.00
N THR A 52 5.54 -4.90 -11.57
CA THR A 52 6.46 -5.43 -12.57
C THR A 52 5.72 -5.69 -13.87
N GLY A 53 6.41 -5.69 -14.99
CA GLY A 53 5.80 -5.98 -16.28
C GLY A 53 6.82 -5.92 -17.40
N PRO A 54 6.56 -6.55 -18.55
CA PRO A 54 7.46 -6.52 -19.67
C PRO A 54 7.45 -5.13 -20.32
N LEU A 55 8.45 -4.31 -20.01
CA LEU A 55 8.64 -3.00 -20.66
C LEU A 55 9.48 -3.15 -21.93
N THR A 56 10.22 -4.24 -22.05
CA THR A 56 11.01 -4.65 -23.22
C THR A 56 10.69 -6.08 -23.65
N GLY A 57 11.16 -6.48 -24.85
CA GLY A 57 10.89 -7.80 -25.41
C GLY A 57 9.52 -7.94 -26.10
N ASP A 58 9.17 -9.18 -26.47
CA ASP A 58 8.01 -9.49 -27.33
C ASP A 58 6.66 -9.11 -26.72
N ALA A 59 6.55 -9.14 -25.39
CA ALA A 59 5.33 -8.79 -24.67
C ALA A 59 5.27 -7.31 -24.21
N SER A 60 6.21 -6.47 -24.67
CA SER A 60 6.37 -5.10 -24.18
C SER A 60 5.15 -4.20 -24.37
N SER A 61 4.36 -4.43 -25.41
CA SER A 61 3.12 -3.68 -25.64
C SER A 61 2.12 -3.79 -24.48
N TYR A 62 2.05 -4.95 -23.84
CA TYR A 62 1.18 -5.16 -22.67
C TYR A 62 1.68 -4.40 -21.45
N GLY A 63 2.99 -4.53 -21.13
CA GLY A 63 3.58 -3.86 -19.99
C GLY A 63 3.57 -2.34 -20.13
N GLN A 64 3.87 -1.83 -21.31
CA GLN A 64 3.82 -0.39 -21.60
C GLN A 64 2.40 0.16 -21.45
N SER A 65 1.39 -0.54 -21.98
CA SER A 65 -0.01 -0.11 -21.84
C SER A 65 -0.47 -0.06 -20.38
N VAL A 66 -0.08 -1.04 -19.57
CA VAL A 66 -0.35 -1.04 -18.11
C VAL A 66 0.36 0.12 -17.42
N SER A 67 1.64 0.32 -17.74
CA SER A 67 2.44 1.42 -17.19
C SER A 67 1.83 2.79 -17.49
N ASP A 68 1.43 3.02 -18.74
CA ASP A 68 0.88 4.29 -19.18
C ASP A 68 -0.49 4.55 -18.56
N GLY A 69 -1.35 3.53 -18.49
CA GLY A 69 -2.65 3.62 -17.82
C GLY A 69 -2.51 3.93 -16.32
N ALA A 70 -1.58 3.26 -15.64
CA ALA A 70 -1.31 3.51 -14.22
C ALA A 70 -0.77 4.91 -13.96
N LYS A 71 0.18 5.38 -14.77
CA LYS A 71 0.73 6.74 -14.68
C LYS A 71 -0.33 7.80 -14.88
N LEU A 72 -1.16 7.65 -15.92
CA LEU A 72 -2.25 8.59 -16.19
C LEU A 72 -3.22 8.69 -15.01
N ALA A 73 -3.68 7.56 -14.49
CA ALA A 73 -4.59 7.54 -13.35
C ALA A 73 -3.98 8.22 -12.11
N ILE A 74 -2.70 7.96 -11.83
CA ILE A 74 -1.99 8.55 -10.70
C ILE A 74 -1.78 10.06 -10.89
N GLU A 75 -1.47 10.50 -12.10
CA GLU A 75 -1.36 11.92 -12.43
C GLU A 75 -2.70 12.64 -12.20
N GLU A 76 -3.81 12.08 -12.64
CA GLU A 76 -5.15 12.64 -12.44
C GLU A 76 -5.53 12.71 -10.97
N ILE A 77 -5.32 11.61 -10.20
CA ILE A 77 -5.60 11.58 -8.76
C ILE A 77 -4.73 12.61 -8.03
N ASN A 78 -3.46 12.68 -8.36
CA ASN A 78 -2.53 13.62 -7.74
C ASN A 78 -2.86 15.08 -8.09
N ALA A 79 -3.27 15.37 -9.33
CA ALA A 79 -3.73 16.71 -9.75
C ALA A 79 -4.98 17.14 -8.98
N ALA A 80 -5.89 16.19 -8.70
CA ALA A 80 -7.09 16.44 -7.89
C ALA A 80 -6.81 16.61 -6.38
N GLY A 81 -5.55 16.51 -5.94
CA GLY A 81 -5.17 16.70 -4.53
C GLY A 81 -4.73 15.41 -3.83
N GLY A 82 -4.79 14.27 -4.50
CA GLY A 82 -4.54 12.96 -3.92
C GLY A 82 -5.75 12.41 -3.14
N LEU A 83 -5.57 11.33 -2.45
CA LEU A 83 -6.59 10.73 -1.59
C LEU A 83 -6.43 11.28 -0.15
N ASN A 84 -7.37 12.09 0.29
CA ASN A 84 -7.29 12.76 1.60
C ASN A 84 -5.97 13.54 1.82
N GLY A 85 -5.43 14.13 0.76
CA GLY A 85 -4.16 14.87 0.79
C GLY A 85 -2.91 14.01 0.59
N VAL A 86 -3.03 12.69 0.60
CA VAL A 86 -1.92 11.77 0.33
C VAL A 86 -1.73 11.63 -1.18
N LYS A 87 -0.52 11.87 -1.65
CA LYS A 87 -0.14 11.69 -3.05
C LYS A 87 0.28 10.26 -3.33
N PHE A 88 0.07 9.80 -4.55
CA PHE A 88 0.55 8.50 -5.01
C PHE A 88 1.86 8.63 -5.78
N LYS A 89 2.74 7.70 -5.53
CA LYS A 89 3.95 7.43 -6.30
C LYS A 89 3.77 6.11 -7.03
N PHE A 90 4.29 6.00 -8.23
CA PHE A 90 4.29 4.77 -9.02
C PHE A 90 5.67 4.46 -9.56
N ASP A 91 6.07 3.20 -9.48
CA ASP A 91 7.25 2.67 -10.16
C ASP A 91 6.94 1.28 -10.71
N ILE A 92 7.47 0.98 -11.88
CA ILE A 92 7.35 -0.32 -12.54
C ILE A 92 8.72 -0.82 -12.98
N LYS A 93 9.05 -2.06 -12.63
CA LYS A 93 10.29 -2.72 -13.05
C LYS A 93 10.04 -3.60 -14.28
N ASP A 94 10.98 -3.55 -15.23
CA ASP A 94 10.95 -4.41 -16.40
C ASP A 94 11.23 -5.85 -16.01
N ASP A 95 10.29 -6.75 -16.22
CA ASP A 95 10.44 -8.18 -15.97
C ASP A 95 10.64 -8.99 -17.27
N GLN A 96 10.60 -8.35 -18.43
CA GLN A 96 10.77 -8.98 -19.74
C GLN A 96 9.89 -10.24 -19.93
N ALA A 97 8.76 -10.32 -19.24
CA ALA A 97 7.91 -11.52 -19.13
C ALA A 97 8.63 -12.75 -18.53
N LYS A 98 9.64 -12.55 -17.69
CA LYS A 98 10.41 -13.60 -17.03
C LYS A 98 10.13 -13.65 -15.54
N ALA A 99 9.82 -14.84 -15.03
CA ALA A 99 9.50 -15.08 -13.62
C ALA A 99 10.60 -14.62 -12.65
N ALA A 100 11.88 -14.88 -12.98
CA ALA A 100 13.01 -14.49 -12.14
C ALA A 100 13.19 -12.96 -12.06
N ASP A 101 12.98 -12.26 -13.19
CA ASP A 101 13.10 -10.81 -13.25
C ASP A 101 11.92 -10.15 -12.50
N ALA A 102 10.72 -10.74 -12.55
CA ALA A 102 9.57 -10.29 -11.76
C ALA A 102 9.81 -10.42 -10.25
N ALA A 103 10.39 -11.54 -9.79
CA ALA A 103 10.74 -11.70 -8.37
C ALA A 103 11.80 -10.69 -7.93
N THR A 104 12.83 -10.45 -8.74
CA THR A 104 13.86 -9.45 -8.45
C THR A 104 13.28 -8.03 -8.44
N GLY A 105 12.39 -7.74 -9.39
CA GLY A 105 11.66 -6.47 -9.44
C GLY A 105 10.79 -6.24 -8.21
N TYR A 106 10.10 -7.31 -7.74
CA TYR A 106 9.35 -7.27 -6.49
C TYR A 106 10.25 -6.89 -5.30
N ASP A 107 11.34 -7.63 -5.10
CA ASP A 107 12.26 -7.40 -3.98
C ASP A 107 12.77 -5.94 -3.99
N THR A 108 13.13 -5.42 -5.16
CA THR A 108 13.57 -4.03 -5.34
C THR A 108 12.51 -3.01 -4.92
N LEU A 109 11.26 -3.23 -5.34
CA LEU A 109 10.13 -2.34 -5.03
C LEU A 109 9.75 -2.43 -3.54
N PHE A 110 9.75 -3.62 -2.98
CA PHE A 110 9.44 -3.87 -1.58
C PHE A 110 10.46 -3.22 -0.65
N GLU A 111 11.75 -3.37 -0.95
CA GLU A 111 12.83 -2.70 -0.21
C GLU A 111 12.78 -1.17 -0.32
N ALA A 112 12.27 -0.65 -1.45
CA ALA A 112 12.03 0.79 -1.64
C ALA A 112 10.78 1.30 -0.89
N GLY A 113 10.04 0.44 -0.20
CA GLY A 113 8.89 0.80 0.64
C GLY A 113 7.55 0.76 -0.10
N MET A 114 7.39 -0.09 -1.11
CA MET A 114 6.11 -0.33 -1.78
C MET A 114 5.01 -0.69 -0.77
N ASN A 115 3.87 0.01 -0.85
CA ASN A 115 2.74 -0.20 0.06
C ASN A 115 1.72 -1.20 -0.49
N VAL A 116 1.45 -1.13 -1.78
CA VAL A 116 0.57 -2.05 -2.53
C VAL A 116 1.12 -2.21 -3.95
N SER A 117 0.62 -3.21 -4.68
CA SER A 117 1.09 -3.43 -6.04
C SER A 117 -0.03 -3.65 -7.06
N LEU A 118 0.28 -3.28 -8.30
CA LEU A 118 -0.45 -3.75 -9.49
C LEU A 118 0.04 -5.13 -9.96
N GLY A 119 0.85 -5.85 -9.17
CA GLY A 119 1.35 -7.18 -9.49
C GLY A 119 2.30 -7.17 -10.69
N SER A 120 2.25 -8.24 -11.46
CA SER A 120 2.88 -8.31 -12.78
C SER A 120 1.82 -8.49 -13.88
N VAL A 121 2.24 -8.30 -15.14
CA VAL A 121 1.35 -8.22 -16.30
C VAL A 121 1.11 -9.60 -16.93
N THR A 122 2.15 -10.42 -17.12
CA THR A 122 2.04 -11.77 -17.69
C THR A 122 1.86 -12.81 -16.60
N SER A 123 1.10 -13.88 -16.86
CA SER A 123 0.73 -14.87 -15.84
C SER A 123 1.94 -15.56 -15.21
N GLY A 124 2.95 -15.94 -15.99
CA GLY A 124 4.18 -16.60 -15.48
C GLY A 124 5.00 -15.68 -14.57
N SER A 125 5.16 -14.42 -14.94
CA SER A 125 5.82 -13.40 -14.11
C SER A 125 4.98 -13.10 -12.85
N CYS A 126 3.66 -13.01 -13.01
CA CYS A 126 2.75 -12.68 -11.92
C CYS A 126 2.67 -13.79 -10.85
N ASP A 127 2.79 -15.06 -11.23
CA ASP A 127 2.84 -16.16 -10.26
C ASP A 127 4.08 -16.08 -9.37
N SER A 128 5.24 -15.78 -9.95
CA SER A 128 6.48 -15.56 -9.20
C SER A 128 6.40 -14.33 -8.30
N PHE A 129 5.84 -13.23 -8.80
CA PHE A 129 5.55 -12.02 -8.03
C PHE A 129 4.59 -12.32 -6.86
N ALA A 130 3.51 -13.05 -7.14
CA ALA A 130 2.48 -13.39 -6.16
C ALA A 130 3.01 -14.24 -5.01
N SER A 131 3.96 -15.15 -5.29
CA SER A 131 4.61 -15.94 -4.25
C SER A 131 5.40 -15.08 -3.27
N LYS A 132 6.10 -14.06 -3.76
CA LYS A 132 6.79 -13.07 -2.92
C LYS A 132 5.82 -12.20 -2.13
N ALA A 133 4.77 -11.73 -2.79
CA ALA A 133 3.74 -10.90 -2.15
C ALA A 133 3.00 -11.66 -1.02
N GLU A 134 2.79 -12.97 -1.17
CA GLU A 134 2.21 -13.83 -0.15
C GLU A 134 3.13 -13.97 1.07
N GLU A 135 4.45 -14.18 0.89
CA GLU A 135 5.43 -14.23 1.97
C GLU A 135 5.42 -12.96 2.82
N ASP A 136 5.27 -11.80 2.17
CA ASP A 136 5.26 -10.49 2.82
C ASP A 136 3.87 -9.99 3.22
N ASN A 137 2.82 -10.78 2.94
CA ASN A 137 1.41 -10.40 3.14
C ASN A 137 1.07 -9.06 2.44
N LEU A 138 1.66 -8.81 1.27
CA LEU A 138 1.44 -7.62 0.48
C LEU A 138 0.19 -7.76 -0.40
N PHE A 139 -0.69 -6.76 -0.34
CA PHE A 139 -1.83 -6.69 -1.25
C PHE A 139 -1.39 -6.33 -2.67
N PHE A 140 -1.90 -7.10 -3.64
CA PHE A 140 -1.77 -6.72 -5.05
C PHE A 140 -3.02 -7.02 -5.87
N ILE A 141 -3.15 -6.30 -6.98
CA ILE A 141 -4.19 -6.51 -7.97
C ILE A 141 -3.56 -6.53 -9.36
N THR A 142 -3.59 -7.68 -10.06
CA THR A 142 -3.02 -7.76 -11.40
C THR A 142 -3.99 -7.25 -12.47
N PRO A 143 -3.53 -6.45 -13.44
CA PRO A 143 -4.38 -5.92 -14.50
C PRO A 143 -4.72 -6.95 -15.57
N SER A 144 -3.83 -7.92 -15.87
CA SER A 144 -3.98 -8.77 -17.04
C SER A 144 -3.54 -10.24 -16.89
N ALA A 145 -2.91 -10.63 -15.78
CA ALA A 145 -2.51 -12.03 -15.58
C ALA A 145 -3.74 -12.93 -15.37
N SER A 146 -4.09 -13.74 -16.35
CA SER A 146 -5.37 -14.48 -16.45
C SER A 146 -5.34 -15.89 -15.85
N ALA A 147 -4.17 -16.50 -15.65
CA ALA A 147 -4.04 -17.85 -15.10
C ALA A 147 -4.61 -17.96 -13.67
N ALA A 148 -5.25 -19.08 -13.34
CA ALA A 148 -5.93 -19.29 -12.07
C ALA A 148 -4.98 -19.23 -10.87
N ASN A 149 -3.79 -19.83 -10.98
CA ASN A 149 -2.77 -19.91 -9.92
C ASN A 149 -2.24 -18.55 -9.44
N VAL A 150 -2.46 -17.48 -10.20
CA VAL A 150 -2.04 -16.14 -9.82
C VAL A 150 -2.76 -15.63 -8.56
N ILE A 151 -4.04 -15.97 -8.42
CA ILE A 151 -4.88 -15.50 -7.28
C ILE A 151 -5.44 -16.64 -6.43
N GLU A 152 -5.39 -17.89 -6.92
CA GLU A 152 -5.97 -19.01 -6.22
C GLU A 152 -5.26 -19.30 -4.90
N ASN A 153 -6.05 -19.44 -3.82
CA ASN A 153 -5.58 -19.64 -2.45
C ASN A 153 -4.67 -18.52 -1.89
N ARG A 154 -4.69 -17.32 -2.50
CA ARG A 154 -3.93 -16.14 -2.07
C ARG A 154 -4.86 -15.02 -1.62
N PRO A 155 -5.09 -14.85 -0.32
CA PRO A 155 -6.12 -13.93 0.21
C PRO A 155 -5.83 -12.45 -0.06
N THR A 156 -4.59 -12.08 -0.37
CA THR A 156 -4.16 -10.71 -0.68
C THR A 156 -4.02 -10.44 -2.18
N ALA A 157 -4.30 -11.45 -3.03
CA ALA A 157 -4.15 -11.38 -4.48
C ALA A 157 -5.49 -11.21 -5.18
N PHE A 158 -5.58 -10.21 -6.05
CA PHE A 158 -6.79 -9.89 -6.83
C PHE A 158 -6.46 -9.70 -8.31
N ARG A 159 -7.48 -9.71 -9.13
CA ARG A 159 -7.37 -9.58 -10.58
C ARG A 159 -8.50 -8.72 -11.13
N VAL A 160 -8.18 -7.85 -12.11
CA VAL A 160 -9.16 -7.03 -12.84
C VAL A 160 -9.68 -7.75 -14.08
N CYS A 161 -8.78 -8.42 -14.82
CA CYS A 161 -9.16 -9.12 -16.05
C CYS A 161 -9.96 -10.41 -15.77
N PHE A 162 -10.51 -10.99 -16.81
CA PHE A 162 -11.12 -12.33 -16.77
C PHE A 162 -10.08 -13.41 -16.45
N GLY A 163 -10.53 -14.57 -15.97
CA GLY A 163 -9.69 -15.75 -15.79
C GLY A 163 -9.80 -16.70 -16.99
N ASP A 164 -8.74 -17.46 -17.27
CA ASP A 164 -8.69 -18.44 -18.36
C ASP A 164 -9.80 -19.49 -18.29
N THR A 165 -10.37 -19.74 -17.12
CA THR A 165 -11.44 -20.72 -16.92
C THR A 165 -12.84 -20.22 -17.31
N ILE A 166 -12.98 -18.94 -17.71
CA ILE A 166 -14.27 -18.31 -18.04
C ILE A 166 -14.43 -18.09 -19.56
N GLN A 167 -13.43 -18.49 -20.33
CA GLN A 167 -13.46 -18.41 -21.80
C GLN A 167 -14.19 -19.58 -22.44
#